data_cbba023210dd2e0f26180324a294f16f
#
_entry.id   cbba023210dd2e0f26180324a294f16f
#
_cell.length_a   1.000
_cell.length_b   1.000
_cell.length_c   1.000
_cell.angle_alpha   90.00
_cell.angle_beta   90.00
_cell.angle_gamma   90.00
#
_symmetry.space_group_name_H-M   'P 1'
#
loop_
_entity.id
_entity.type
_entity.pdbx_description
1 polymer ?
#
loop_
_entity_poly.entity_id
_entity_poly.type
_entity_poly.pdbx_seq_one_letter_code
_entity_poly.pdbx_strand_id
1 'polypeptide(L)'
;MRLRLRRAALVLAAALAVIGIGMTDGPSVSPVQAQSARYGQASTVGALFTLTRAGHLGKHFCTASVVDSPDGDLVVTAAHCMNGRTPGEVAFVPGYSHGLEPFGAWTVSRIIEDQSWVSSADPDDDFAFLVVHQSGARGGIQKLTGGEAVGINVPAG
;
A
#
# COMPACT_ATOMS: atom_id res chain seq x y z
N MET A 1 60.61 -64.56 -30.77
CA MET A 1 60.63 -64.47 -29.29
C MET A 1 60.44 -63.01 -28.91
N ARG A 2 59.22 -62.57 -28.62
CA ARG A 2 58.92 -61.13 -28.37
C ARG A 2 58.14 -61.00 -27.07
N LEU A 3 58.80 -60.36 -26.09
CA LEU A 3 58.32 -60.08 -24.76
C LEU A 3 57.30 -58.95 -24.79
N ARG A 4 56.05 -59.19 -24.40
CA ARG A 4 55.04 -58.11 -24.35
C ARG A 4 54.95 -57.63 -22.90
N LEU A 5 55.44 -56.43 -22.65
CA LEU A 5 55.18 -55.65 -21.44
C LEU A 5 53.72 -55.23 -21.39
N ARG A 6 52.98 -55.71 -20.39
CA ARG A 6 51.65 -55.19 -20.06
C ARG A 6 51.83 -53.95 -19.13
N ARG A 7 51.49 -52.81 -19.62
CA ARG A 7 51.39 -51.58 -18.81
C ARG A 7 50.05 -51.61 -18.11
N ALA A 8 50.05 -51.70 -16.78
CA ALA A 8 48.88 -51.50 -15.93
C ALA A 8 48.64 -49.98 -15.81
N ALA A 9 47.52 -49.51 -16.31
CA ALA A 9 47.09 -48.11 -16.09
C ALA A 9 46.28 -48.08 -14.79
N LEU A 10 46.83 -47.40 -13.76
CA LEU A 10 46.11 -47.02 -12.56
C LEU A 10 45.15 -45.87 -12.91
N VAL A 11 43.85 -46.16 -12.83
CA VAL A 11 42.82 -45.09 -12.91
C VAL A 11 42.57 -44.59 -11.49
N LEU A 12 43.04 -43.38 -11.19
CA LEU A 12 42.73 -42.65 -9.97
C LEU A 12 41.36 -42.05 -10.13
N ALA A 13 40.33 -42.61 -9.48
CA ALA A 13 39.01 -41.97 -9.40
C ALA A 13 39.04 -40.90 -8.31
N ALA A 14 39.11 -39.64 -8.71
CA ALA A 14 38.89 -38.50 -7.83
C ALA A 14 37.38 -38.34 -7.58
N ALA A 15 36.92 -38.69 -6.38
CA ALA A 15 35.58 -38.41 -5.91
C ALA A 15 35.47 -36.93 -5.57
N LEU A 16 34.85 -36.14 -6.43
CA LEU A 16 34.42 -34.77 -6.12
C LEU A 16 33.20 -34.83 -5.23
N ALA A 17 33.38 -34.60 -3.94
CA ALA A 17 32.30 -34.34 -3.01
C ALA A 17 31.72 -32.95 -3.32
N VAL A 18 30.59 -32.91 -4.00
CA VAL A 18 29.77 -31.68 -4.15
C VAL A 18 29.13 -31.44 -2.79
N ILE A 19 29.69 -30.50 -2.04
CA ILE A 19 29.04 -29.93 -0.85
C ILE A 19 27.90 -29.10 -1.37
N GLY A 20 26.69 -29.64 -1.37
CA GLY A 20 25.45 -28.87 -1.63
C GLY A 20 25.28 -27.88 -0.48
N ILE A 21 25.62 -26.63 -0.73
CA ILE A 21 25.20 -25.50 0.11
C ILE A 21 23.69 -25.43 -0.07
N GLY A 22 22.94 -25.98 0.89
CA GLY A 22 21.51 -25.79 0.97
C GLY A 22 21.22 -24.30 1.08
N MET A 23 20.79 -23.67 0.01
CA MET A 23 20.14 -22.38 0.07
C MET A 23 18.84 -22.62 0.86
N THR A 24 18.83 -22.22 2.14
CA THR A 24 17.59 -22.09 2.89
C THR A 24 16.83 -20.95 2.22
N ASP A 25 15.79 -21.30 1.45
CA ASP A 25 14.81 -20.33 1.02
C ASP A 25 14.25 -19.67 2.27
N GLY A 26 14.70 -18.45 2.54
CA GLY A 26 14.08 -17.59 3.53
C GLY A 26 12.62 -17.35 3.13
N PRO A 27 11.73 -17.03 4.06
CA PRO A 27 10.32 -16.80 3.74
C PRO A 27 10.23 -15.77 2.64
N SER A 28 9.68 -16.18 1.48
CA SER A 28 9.44 -15.30 0.33
C SER A 28 8.35 -14.30 0.71
N VAL A 29 8.76 -13.07 1.04
CA VAL A 29 7.83 -11.96 1.31
C VAL A 29 7.21 -11.55 -0.02
N SER A 30 5.88 -11.52 -0.07
CA SER A 30 5.16 -11.01 -1.24
C SER A 30 5.62 -9.59 -1.58
N PRO A 31 5.64 -9.18 -2.87
CA PRO A 31 6.01 -7.81 -3.25
C PRO A 31 5.26 -6.72 -2.50
N VAL A 32 3.98 -6.95 -2.17
CA VAL A 32 3.14 -6.05 -1.37
C VAL A 32 3.65 -5.93 0.08
N GLN A 33 4.06 -7.05 0.71
CA GLN A 33 4.63 -7.03 2.06
C GLN A 33 6.00 -6.36 2.11
N ALA A 34 6.81 -6.52 1.06
CA ALA A 34 8.09 -5.83 0.95
C ALA A 34 7.92 -4.31 0.77
N GLN A 35 6.85 -3.88 0.09
CA GLN A 35 6.50 -2.46 -0.05
C GLN A 35 5.99 -1.88 1.27
N SER A 36 5.07 -2.56 1.97
CA SER A 36 4.60 -2.10 3.29
C SER A 36 5.74 -1.99 4.29
N ALA A 37 6.71 -2.90 4.30
CA ALA A 37 7.89 -2.82 5.15
C ALA A 37 8.78 -1.58 4.87
N ARG A 38 8.82 -1.10 3.62
CA ARG A 38 9.57 0.10 3.24
C ARG A 38 8.92 1.40 3.71
N TYR A 39 7.59 1.42 3.76
CA TYR A 39 6.83 2.63 4.11
C TYR A 39 6.39 2.65 5.58
N GLY A 40 6.57 1.54 6.32
CA GLY A 40 6.29 1.44 7.74
C GLY A 40 4.89 1.91 8.11
N GLN A 41 4.74 2.60 9.24
CA GLN A 41 3.47 3.16 9.70
C GLN A 41 2.92 4.28 8.80
N ALA A 42 3.75 4.87 7.95
CA ALA A 42 3.32 5.90 6.99
C ALA A 42 2.43 5.37 5.85
N SER A 43 2.18 4.05 5.78
CA SER A 43 1.30 3.48 4.76
C SER A 43 -0.18 3.85 4.93
N THR A 44 -0.61 4.19 6.15
CA THR A 44 -1.96 4.68 6.44
C THR A 44 -2.19 6.09 5.94
N VAL A 45 -1.13 6.91 5.88
CA VAL A 45 -1.18 8.30 5.38
C VAL A 45 -0.89 8.32 3.89
N GLY A 46 -1.60 9.18 3.15
CA GLY A 46 -1.42 9.30 1.71
C GLY A 46 -1.85 10.66 1.17
N ALA A 47 -1.74 10.80 -0.15
CA ALA A 47 -2.03 12.02 -0.87
C ALA A 47 -3.38 11.94 -1.59
N LEU A 48 -4.12 13.06 -1.62
CA LEU A 48 -5.33 13.23 -2.41
C LEU A 48 -5.01 13.92 -3.73
N PHE A 49 -5.47 13.33 -4.82
CA PHE A 49 -5.28 13.81 -6.18
C PHE A 49 -6.63 14.08 -6.85
N THR A 50 -6.67 15.05 -7.74
CA THR A 50 -7.75 15.10 -8.71
C THR A 50 -7.65 13.91 -9.66
N LEU A 51 -8.79 13.34 -10.05
CA LEU A 51 -8.85 12.25 -11.01
C LEU A 51 -9.48 12.76 -12.30
N THR A 52 -8.79 12.55 -13.43
CA THR A 52 -9.33 12.91 -14.73
C THR A 52 -10.39 11.88 -15.17
N ARG A 53 -11.26 12.23 -16.13
CA ARG A 53 -12.24 11.29 -16.72
C ARG A 53 -11.60 10.06 -17.36
N ALA A 54 -10.33 10.15 -17.74
CA ALA A 54 -9.55 9.03 -18.29
C ALA A 54 -8.91 8.17 -17.20
N GLY A 55 -9.14 8.47 -15.89
CA GLY A 55 -8.60 7.73 -14.78
C GLY A 55 -7.14 8.04 -14.42
N HIS A 56 -6.58 9.13 -14.94
CA HIS A 56 -5.22 9.57 -14.60
C HIS A 56 -5.21 10.50 -13.40
N LEU A 57 -4.19 10.34 -12.54
CA LEU A 57 -3.94 11.27 -11.45
C LEU A 57 -3.58 12.65 -12.03
N GLY A 58 -4.25 13.67 -11.49
CA GLY A 58 -3.97 15.05 -11.81
C GLY A 58 -3.17 15.75 -10.71
N LYS A 59 -3.68 16.87 -10.20
CA LYS A 59 -3.02 17.69 -9.20
C LYS A 59 -3.16 17.09 -7.80
N HIS A 60 -2.07 16.98 -7.06
CA HIS A 60 -2.10 16.77 -5.60
C HIS A 60 -2.64 18.03 -4.92
N PHE A 61 -3.52 17.87 -3.92
CA PHE A 61 -4.13 19.02 -3.27
C PHE A 61 -4.25 18.90 -1.74
N CYS A 62 -4.36 17.70 -1.18
CA CYS A 62 -4.47 17.45 0.26
C CYS A 62 -3.86 16.10 0.64
N THR A 63 -3.82 15.82 1.94
CA THR A 63 -3.46 14.52 2.51
C THR A 63 -4.68 13.90 3.19
N ALA A 64 -4.64 12.59 3.42
CA ALA A 64 -5.66 11.84 4.11
C ALA A 64 -5.05 10.64 4.84
N SER A 65 -5.81 10.02 5.75
CA SER A 65 -5.40 8.82 6.48
C SER A 65 -6.46 7.73 6.39
N VAL A 66 -6.03 6.48 6.22
CA VAL A 66 -6.91 5.32 6.34
C VAL A 66 -7.29 5.16 7.80
N VAL A 67 -8.57 5.00 8.08
CA VAL A 67 -9.10 4.77 9.43
C VAL A 67 -9.68 3.37 9.54
N ASP A 68 -9.62 2.84 10.77
CA ASP A 68 -10.20 1.53 11.08
C ASP A 68 -11.73 1.58 10.92
N SER A 69 -12.27 0.68 10.11
CA SER A 69 -13.69 0.63 9.78
C SER A 69 -14.14 -0.80 9.46
N PRO A 70 -15.43 -1.13 9.67
CA PRO A 70 -15.92 -2.49 9.42
C PRO A 70 -15.70 -3.00 7.99
N ASP A 71 -15.84 -2.12 6.99
CA ASP A 71 -15.66 -2.46 5.58
C ASP A 71 -14.20 -2.27 5.11
N GLY A 72 -13.38 -1.60 5.93
CA GLY A 72 -11.96 -1.38 5.67
C GLY A 72 -11.68 -0.45 4.48
N ASP A 73 -12.62 0.39 4.10
CA ASP A 73 -12.59 1.25 2.92
C ASP A 73 -12.67 2.75 3.23
N LEU A 74 -12.49 3.12 4.52
CA LEU A 74 -12.70 4.48 4.97
C LEU A 74 -11.38 5.25 5.12
N VAL A 75 -11.41 6.51 4.68
CA VAL A 75 -10.30 7.46 4.76
C VAL A 75 -10.81 8.78 5.34
N VAL A 76 -10.03 9.42 6.22
CA VAL A 76 -10.36 10.72 6.82
C VAL A 76 -9.46 11.82 6.24
N THR A 77 -10.05 12.99 6.01
CA THR A 77 -9.36 14.23 5.59
C THR A 77 -10.09 15.45 6.16
N ALA A 78 -9.58 16.65 5.92
CA ALA A 78 -10.31 17.87 6.23
C ALA A 78 -11.47 18.09 5.23
N ALA A 79 -12.62 18.57 5.70
CA ALA A 79 -13.79 18.79 4.84
C ALA A 79 -13.54 19.92 3.81
N HIS A 80 -12.77 20.95 4.15
CA HIS A 80 -12.38 21.99 3.21
C HIS A 80 -11.64 21.46 1.97
N CYS A 81 -10.96 20.31 2.09
CA CYS A 81 -10.31 19.64 0.97
C CYS A 81 -11.32 19.10 -0.05
N MET A 82 -12.56 18.88 0.35
CA MET A 82 -13.63 18.36 -0.50
C MET A 82 -14.47 19.48 -1.14
N ASN A 83 -14.26 20.75 -0.76
CA ASN A 83 -15.02 21.87 -1.32
C ASN A 83 -15.02 21.89 -2.86
N GLY A 84 -16.22 21.83 -3.45
CA GLY A 84 -16.42 21.82 -4.90
C GLY A 84 -15.96 20.56 -5.63
N ARG A 85 -15.75 19.45 -4.90
CA ARG A 85 -15.35 18.15 -5.46
C ARG A 85 -16.51 17.17 -5.42
N THR A 86 -16.50 16.24 -6.36
CA THR A 86 -17.51 15.18 -6.44
C THR A 86 -16.87 13.79 -6.36
N PRO A 87 -17.59 12.78 -5.86
CA PRO A 87 -17.15 11.41 -5.97
C PRO A 87 -16.80 11.03 -7.41
N GLY A 88 -15.73 10.24 -7.59
CA GLY A 88 -15.21 9.87 -8.91
C GLY A 88 -14.17 10.84 -9.50
N GLU A 89 -14.07 12.07 -8.97
CA GLU A 89 -13.09 13.07 -9.40
C GLU A 89 -11.89 13.20 -8.44
N VAL A 90 -11.88 12.38 -7.40
CA VAL A 90 -10.84 12.34 -6.37
C VAL A 90 -10.28 10.94 -6.25
N ALA A 91 -8.96 10.82 -6.15
CA ALA A 91 -8.26 9.60 -5.82
C ALA A 91 -7.39 9.80 -4.57
N PHE A 92 -7.35 8.79 -3.72
CA PHE A 92 -6.43 8.68 -2.61
C PHE A 92 -5.29 7.71 -2.97
N VAL A 93 -4.05 8.10 -2.69
CA VAL A 93 -2.85 7.28 -2.94
C VAL A 93 -2.12 7.08 -1.61
N PRO A 94 -2.36 5.93 -0.92
CA PRO A 94 -1.73 5.64 0.36
C PRO A 94 -0.23 5.43 0.20
N GLY A 95 0.54 5.93 1.18
CA GLY A 95 2.00 5.83 1.16
C GLY A 95 2.68 6.61 0.01
N TYR A 96 1.96 7.54 -0.64
CA TYR A 96 2.52 8.33 -1.75
C TYR A 96 3.79 9.06 -1.33
N SER A 97 4.85 8.89 -2.11
CA SER A 97 6.11 9.59 -1.90
C SER A 97 6.87 9.75 -3.21
N HIS A 98 7.24 10.98 -3.57
CA HIS A 98 8.10 11.28 -4.71
C HIS A 98 7.69 10.59 -6.03
N GLY A 99 6.40 10.56 -6.33
CA GLY A 99 5.86 9.91 -7.53
C GLY A 99 5.66 8.39 -7.40
N LEU A 100 5.94 7.79 -6.25
CA LEU A 100 5.71 6.37 -6.00
C LEU A 100 4.30 6.16 -5.43
N GLU A 101 3.60 5.16 -5.96
CA GLU A 101 2.24 4.76 -5.59
C GLU A 101 2.25 3.31 -5.10
N PRO A 102 2.81 3.02 -3.91
CA PRO A 102 3.11 1.66 -3.48
C PRO A 102 1.88 0.75 -3.38
N PHE A 103 0.70 1.33 -3.13
CA PHE A 103 -0.57 0.62 -3.01
C PHE A 103 -1.57 1.02 -4.11
N GLY A 104 -1.08 1.74 -5.14
CA GLY A 104 -1.89 2.26 -6.22
C GLY A 104 -2.85 3.37 -5.81
N ALA A 105 -3.67 3.82 -6.77
CA ALA A 105 -4.67 4.87 -6.56
C ALA A 105 -6.04 4.25 -6.23
N TRP A 106 -6.73 4.83 -5.25
CA TRP A 106 -8.05 4.44 -4.79
C TRP A 106 -9.05 5.55 -5.07
N THR A 107 -10.06 5.26 -5.89
CA THR A 107 -11.07 6.25 -6.28
C THR A 107 -12.06 6.49 -5.14
N VAL A 108 -12.36 7.75 -4.86
CA VAL A 108 -13.41 8.13 -3.90
C VAL A 108 -14.77 7.86 -4.52
N SER A 109 -15.58 7.03 -3.87
CA SER A 109 -16.96 6.69 -4.29
C SER A 109 -18.03 7.47 -3.54
N ARG A 110 -17.71 7.96 -2.33
CA ARG A 110 -18.61 8.75 -1.49
C ARG A 110 -17.81 9.70 -0.61
N ILE A 111 -18.36 10.91 -0.42
CA ILE A 111 -17.87 11.93 0.52
C ILE A 111 -18.93 12.07 1.60
N ILE A 112 -18.53 12.07 2.86
CA ILE A 112 -19.39 12.17 4.05
C ILE A 112 -18.82 13.31 4.89
N GLU A 113 -19.59 14.40 4.99
CA GLU A 113 -19.22 15.61 5.74
C GLU A 113 -20.24 15.85 6.84
N ASP A 114 -19.82 16.55 7.90
CA ASP A 114 -20.74 16.97 8.94
C ASP A 114 -21.72 18.02 8.44
N GLN A 115 -22.94 18.01 8.98
CA GLN A 115 -24.01 18.96 8.59
C GLN A 115 -23.63 20.40 8.98
N SER A 116 -22.92 20.62 10.09
CA SER A 116 -22.48 21.93 10.54
C SER A 116 -21.44 22.53 9.56
N TRP A 117 -20.51 21.68 9.07
CA TRP A 117 -19.59 22.08 8.00
C TRP A 117 -20.33 22.48 6.74
N VAL A 118 -21.24 21.64 6.26
CA VAL A 118 -21.99 21.87 5.00
C VAL A 118 -22.86 23.11 5.06
N SER A 119 -23.45 23.42 6.22
CA SER A 119 -24.40 24.55 6.36
C SER A 119 -23.75 25.88 6.71
N SER A 120 -22.64 25.89 7.46
CA SER A 120 -22.05 27.10 8.02
C SER A 120 -20.52 27.16 7.96
N ALA A 121 -19.87 26.13 7.42
CA ALA A 121 -18.43 25.97 7.42
C ALA A 121 -17.84 26.10 8.84
N ASP A 122 -18.48 25.42 9.80
CA ASP A 122 -18.04 25.40 11.20
C ASP A 122 -16.62 24.80 11.30
N PRO A 123 -15.62 25.56 11.76
CA PRO A 123 -14.24 25.06 11.79
C PRO A 123 -14.03 23.90 12.77
N ASP A 124 -14.90 23.71 13.77
CA ASP A 124 -14.83 22.59 14.71
C ASP A 124 -15.26 21.27 14.03
N ASP A 125 -15.99 21.34 12.91
CA ASP A 125 -16.47 20.20 12.12
C ASP A 125 -15.77 20.08 10.75
N ASP A 126 -14.57 20.66 10.58
CA ASP A 126 -13.76 20.58 9.35
C ASP A 126 -13.13 19.21 9.15
N PHE A 127 -13.94 18.18 9.07
CA PHE A 127 -13.52 16.84 8.74
C PHE A 127 -14.46 16.18 7.73
N ALA A 128 -13.93 15.29 6.90
CA ALA A 128 -14.70 14.49 5.96
C ALA A 128 -14.19 13.04 5.96
N PHE A 129 -15.13 12.10 5.89
CA PHE A 129 -14.82 10.70 5.60
C PHE A 129 -15.06 10.41 4.12
N LEU A 130 -14.14 9.68 3.52
CA LEU A 130 -14.19 9.28 2.13
C LEU A 130 -14.27 7.76 2.06
N VAL A 131 -15.27 7.23 1.35
CA VAL A 131 -15.30 5.80 1.00
C VAL A 131 -14.52 5.63 -0.29
N VAL A 132 -13.52 4.75 -0.27
CA VAL A 132 -12.61 4.54 -1.40
C VAL A 132 -12.67 3.11 -1.93
N HIS A 133 -12.43 2.94 -3.23
CA HIS A 133 -12.34 1.64 -3.87
C HIS A 133 -11.25 1.61 -4.93
N GLN A 134 -10.75 0.41 -5.24
CA GLN A 134 -9.82 0.17 -6.34
C GLN A 134 -10.31 -1.02 -7.17
N SER A 135 -10.38 -0.85 -8.48
CA SER A 135 -10.77 -1.92 -9.40
C SER A 135 -9.83 -3.11 -9.30
N GLY A 136 -10.40 -4.30 -9.10
CA GLY A 136 -9.62 -5.54 -8.96
C GLY A 136 -9.04 -5.80 -7.57
N ALA A 137 -9.15 -4.88 -6.63
CA ALA A 137 -8.75 -5.12 -5.24
C ALA A 137 -9.68 -6.13 -4.57
N ARG A 138 -9.09 -7.07 -3.81
CA ARG A 138 -9.84 -8.03 -2.99
C ARG A 138 -9.88 -7.55 -1.55
N GLY A 139 -10.89 -6.75 -1.22
CA GLY A 139 -11.11 -6.16 0.10
C GLY A 139 -10.78 -4.67 0.16
N GLY A 140 -11.01 -4.08 1.34
CA GLY A 140 -10.77 -2.65 1.57
C GLY A 140 -9.29 -2.29 1.65
N ILE A 141 -9.02 -1.00 1.55
CA ILE A 141 -7.67 -0.41 1.61
C ILE A 141 -6.94 -0.75 2.91
N GLN A 142 -7.66 -0.79 4.03
CA GLN A 142 -7.14 -1.10 5.37
C GLN A 142 -6.42 -2.45 5.41
N LYS A 143 -6.84 -3.42 4.60
CA LYS A 143 -6.18 -4.72 4.53
C LYS A 143 -4.74 -4.64 4.02
N LEU A 144 -4.43 -3.62 3.23
CA LEU A 144 -3.10 -3.41 2.63
C LEU A 144 -2.23 -2.47 3.46
N THR A 145 -2.84 -1.45 4.07
CA THR A 145 -2.13 -0.34 4.71
C THR A 145 -2.20 -0.35 6.23
N GLY A 146 -3.15 -1.09 6.82
CA GLY A 146 -3.63 -0.86 8.17
C GLY A 146 -4.60 0.32 8.21
N GLY A 147 -5.12 0.65 9.39
CA GLY A 147 -6.01 1.78 9.64
C GLY A 147 -5.73 2.37 11.01
N GLU A 148 -5.88 3.68 11.15
CA GLU A 148 -5.75 4.40 12.40
C GLU A 148 -7.06 4.32 13.20
N ALA A 149 -6.97 4.09 14.50
CA ALA A 149 -8.14 4.10 15.37
C ALA A 149 -8.66 5.54 15.53
N VAL A 150 -9.97 5.73 15.32
CA VAL A 150 -10.62 7.02 15.57
C VAL A 150 -11.06 7.09 17.04
N GLY A 151 -10.47 8.01 17.80
CA GLY A 151 -10.88 8.31 19.16
C GLY A 151 -12.00 9.36 19.17
N ILE A 152 -13.13 9.05 19.84
CA ILE A 152 -14.22 9.99 20.05
C ILE A 152 -14.25 10.32 21.56
N ASN A 153 -14.33 11.61 21.90
CA ASN A 153 -14.37 12.09 23.28
C ASN A 153 -13.20 11.60 24.15
N VAL A 154 -12.01 11.51 23.56
CA VAL A 154 -10.79 11.15 24.31
C VAL A 154 -10.44 12.33 25.22
N PRO A 155 -10.31 12.15 26.55
CA PRO A 155 -9.89 13.23 27.44
C PRO A 155 -8.53 13.76 27.00
N ALA A 156 -8.38 15.09 26.98
CA ALA A 156 -7.08 15.71 26.83
C ALA A 156 -6.22 15.33 28.04
N GLY A 157 -5.10 14.63 27.78
CA GLY A 157 -4.16 14.21 28.82
C GLY A 157 -3.28 15.34 29.34
#